data_1eb95d4b0546e5cc73b91eb5529523b3
#
_entry.id   1eb95d4b0546e5cc73b91eb5529523b3
#
_cell.length_a   1.000
_cell.length_b   1.000
_cell.length_c   1.000
_cell.angle_alpha   90.00
_cell.angle_beta   90.00
_cell.angle_gamma   90.00
#
_symmetry.space_group_name_H-M   'P 1'
#
loop_
_entity.id
_entity.type
_entity.pdbx_description
1 polymer ?
#
loop_
_entity_poly.entity_id
_entity_poly.type
_entity_poly.pdbx_seq_one_letter_code
_entity_poly.pdbx_strand_id
1 'polypeptide(L)'
;MITLKVNGRTHTLDLDPATPLLYALSDDLELRGPKFGCGLGQCGACTVIVKGQAIRSCITPVKSVEGAEITTLEGLGTIEKPHPLQKAFIEDQAAQCGFCVNGVIMTAKAFLDKNPKPSEQEIQQAMSGVLCRCFTNVRMLRAIQRAGQEMAR
;
A
#
# COMPACT_ATOMS: atom_id res chain seq x y z
N MET A 1 -6.61 -22.38 11.80
CA MET A 1 -6.73 -22.14 10.35
C MET A 1 -7.37 -20.77 10.12
N ILE A 2 -6.72 -19.90 9.37
CA ILE A 2 -7.21 -18.57 8.98
C ILE A 2 -7.28 -18.50 7.45
N THR A 3 -8.39 -18.00 6.92
CA THR A 3 -8.58 -17.86 5.47
C THR A 3 -8.45 -16.39 5.06
N LEU A 4 -7.43 -16.09 4.25
CA LEU A 4 -7.17 -14.75 3.70
C LEU A 4 -7.39 -14.74 2.19
N LYS A 5 -8.03 -13.68 1.69
CA LYS A 5 -8.15 -13.41 0.25
C LYS A 5 -7.17 -12.31 -0.12
N VAL A 6 -6.09 -12.67 -0.80
CA VAL A 6 -5.00 -11.73 -1.11
C VAL A 6 -4.80 -11.67 -2.61
N ASN A 7 -4.91 -10.48 -3.19
CA ASN A 7 -4.73 -10.23 -4.62
C ASN A 7 -5.55 -11.17 -5.50
N GLY A 8 -6.83 -11.39 -5.12
CA GLY A 8 -7.76 -12.26 -5.84
C GLY A 8 -7.56 -13.76 -5.62
N ARG A 9 -6.63 -14.18 -4.74
CA ARG A 9 -6.38 -15.59 -4.41
C ARG A 9 -6.76 -15.87 -2.96
N THR A 10 -7.33 -17.06 -2.71
CA THR A 10 -7.67 -17.52 -1.37
C THR A 10 -6.55 -18.40 -0.81
N HIS A 11 -6.10 -18.07 0.40
CA HIS A 11 -5.06 -18.80 1.12
C HIS A 11 -5.61 -19.23 2.47
N THR A 12 -5.38 -20.49 2.84
CA THR A 12 -5.72 -21.02 4.17
C THR A 12 -4.43 -21.34 4.90
N LEU A 13 -4.20 -20.64 6.00
CA LEU A 13 -2.95 -20.66 6.74
C LEU A 13 -3.20 -21.15 8.17
N ASP A 14 -2.26 -21.92 8.71
CA ASP A 14 -2.30 -22.35 10.13
C ASP A 14 -1.54 -21.33 10.97
N LEU A 15 -2.26 -20.28 11.37
CA LEU A 15 -1.71 -19.14 12.10
C LEU A 15 -2.50 -18.87 13.37
N ASP A 16 -1.80 -18.33 14.38
CA ASP A 16 -2.47 -17.72 15.51
C ASP A 16 -3.37 -16.56 15.04
N PRO A 17 -4.64 -16.51 15.44
CA PRO A 17 -5.56 -15.43 15.09
C PRO A 17 -5.06 -14.02 15.41
N ALA A 18 -4.17 -13.88 16.40
CA ALA A 18 -3.56 -12.61 16.81
C ALA A 18 -2.32 -12.22 15.97
N THR A 19 -1.83 -13.11 15.09
CA THR A 19 -0.67 -12.81 14.23
C THR A 19 -0.92 -11.53 13.43
N PRO A 20 0.02 -10.55 13.46
CA PRO A 20 -0.09 -9.37 12.60
C PRO A 20 -0.10 -9.76 11.11
N LEU A 21 -1.02 -9.17 10.35
CA LEU A 21 -1.19 -9.45 8.92
C LEU A 21 0.11 -9.29 8.12
N LEU A 22 0.97 -8.36 8.53
CA LEU A 22 2.26 -8.14 7.87
C LEU A 22 3.09 -9.42 7.78
N TYR A 23 3.15 -10.20 8.85
CA TYR A 23 3.95 -11.44 8.87
C TYR A 23 3.33 -12.52 8.01
N ALA A 24 2.00 -12.69 8.05
CA ALA A 24 1.33 -13.62 7.14
C ALA A 24 1.58 -13.28 5.66
N LEU A 25 1.62 -11.98 5.32
CA LEU A 25 1.91 -11.54 3.96
C LEU A 25 3.37 -11.75 3.57
N SER A 26 4.33 -11.44 4.47
CA SER A 26 5.76 -11.49 4.15
C SER A 26 6.36 -12.89 4.26
N ASP A 27 5.94 -13.66 5.25
CA ASP A 27 6.61 -14.91 5.62
C ASP A 27 5.87 -16.12 5.02
N ASP A 28 4.55 -16.18 5.13
CA ASP A 28 3.76 -17.29 4.60
C ASP A 28 3.42 -17.13 3.12
N LEU A 29 3.16 -15.90 2.65
CA LEU A 29 2.78 -15.63 1.26
C LEU A 29 3.92 -15.02 0.41
N GLU A 30 5.08 -14.78 1.00
CA GLU A 30 6.29 -14.25 0.33
C GLU A 30 6.07 -12.92 -0.41
N LEU A 31 5.07 -12.12 0.01
CA LEU A 31 4.77 -10.80 -0.56
C LEU A 31 5.67 -9.74 0.07
N ARG A 32 6.55 -9.15 -0.72
CA ARG A 32 7.61 -8.24 -0.27
C ARG A 32 7.24 -6.76 -0.40
N GLY A 33 6.07 -6.42 -0.94
CA GLY A 33 5.59 -5.03 -1.00
C GLY A 33 5.45 -4.42 0.39
N PRO A 34 4.58 -4.94 1.28
CA PRO A 34 4.46 -4.47 2.64
C PRO A 34 5.75 -4.70 3.43
N LYS A 35 6.22 -3.67 4.16
CA LYS A 35 7.50 -3.72 4.87
C LYS A 35 7.35 -3.42 6.35
N PHE A 36 8.12 -4.10 7.17
CA PHE A 36 8.24 -3.77 8.59
C PHE A 36 9.10 -2.51 8.78
N GLY A 37 8.54 -1.49 9.40
CA GLY A 37 9.25 -0.28 9.77
C GLY A 37 9.17 -0.04 11.29
N CYS A 38 8.11 0.63 11.76
CA CYS A 38 7.97 0.96 13.19
C CYS A 38 7.32 -0.16 14.04
N GLY A 39 6.52 -1.05 13.44
CA GLY A 39 5.71 -2.04 14.17
C GLY A 39 4.56 -1.45 15.01
N LEU A 40 4.31 -0.14 14.90
CA LEU A 40 3.37 0.63 15.72
C LEU A 40 2.27 1.32 14.91
N GLY A 41 2.13 1.00 13.62
CA GLY A 41 1.14 1.62 12.75
C GLY A 41 1.42 3.06 12.35
N GLN A 42 2.60 3.61 12.64
CA GLN A 42 2.91 5.04 12.49
C GLN A 42 3.59 5.40 11.16
N CYS A 43 4.58 4.59 10.71
CA CYS A 43 5.41 4.95 9.56
C CYS A 43 4.76 4.72 8.19
N GLY A 44 3.78 3.84 8.10
CA GLY A 44 3.07 3.53 6.85
C GLY A 44 3.74 2.53 5.92
N ALA A 45 4.97 2.07 6.19
CA ALA A 45 5.70 1.14 5.31
C ALA A 45 4.97 -0.20 5.06
N CYS A 46 4.14 -0.63 6.00
CA CYS A 46 3.37 -1.87 5.97
C CYS A 46 1.96 -1.73 5.36
N THR A 47 1.62 -0.60 4.78
CA THR A 47 0.25 -0.33 4.30
C THR A 47 -0.19 -1.32 3.23
N VAL A 48 -1.39 -1.84 3.41
CA VAL A 48 -2.16 -2.63 2.43
C VAL A 48 -3.57 -2.07 2.33
N ILE A 49 -4.33 -2.48 1.31
CA ILE A 49 -5.73 -2.08 1.16
C ILE A 49 -6.62 -3.25 1.56
N VAL A 50 -7.56 -3.02 2.47
CA VAL A 50 -8.60 -3.97 2.86
C VAL A 50 -9.95 -3.30 2.70
N LYS A 51 -10.83 -3.90 1.90
CA LYS A 51 -12.16 -3.32 1.60
C LYS A 51 -12.10 -1.84 1.16
N GLY A 52 -11.10 -1.48 0.35
CA GLY A 52 -10.91 -0.12 -0.15
C GLY A 52 -10.31 0.86 0.86
N GLN A 53 -9.89 0.41 2.04
CA GLN A 53 -9.27 1.23 3.08
C GLN A 53 -7.78 0.91 3.19
N ALA A 54 -6.94 1.95 3.27
CA ALA A 54 -5.54 1.78 3.61
C ALA A 54 -5.39 1.46 5.11
N ILE A 55 -4.83 0.30 5.43
CA ILE A 55 -4.61 -0.14 6.81
C ILE A 55 -3.13 -0.44 7.06
N ARG A 56 -2.74 -0.43 8.33
CA ARG A 56 -1.39 -0.75 8.78
C ARG A 56 -1.30 -2.23 9.16
N SER A 57 -0.76 -3.06 8.28
CA SER A 57 -0.73 -4.51 8.45
C SER A 57 0.10 -4.98 9.67
N CYS A 58 1.06 -4.17 10.14
CA CYS A 58 1.89 -4.51 11.30
C CYS A 58 1.14 -4.52 12.65
N ILE A 59 -0.03 -3.87 12.72
CA ILE A 59 -0.87 -3.82 13.93
C ILE A 59 -2.26 -4.43 13.72
N THR A 60 -2.51 -5.03 12.56
CA THR A 60 -3.80 -5.61 12.20
C THR A 60 -3.73 -7.12 12.36
N PRO A 61 -4.45 -7.74 13.31
CA PRO A 61 -4.49 -9.20 13.46
C PRO A 61 -5.14 -9.87 12.23
N VAL A 62 -4.61 -11.02 11.80
CA VAL A 62 -5.15 -11.77 10.65
C VAL A 62 -6.63 -12.11 10.82
N LYS A 63 -7.07 -12.38 12.05
CA LYS A 63 -8.47 -12.68 12.36
C LYS A 63 -9.42 -11.53 12.01
N SER A 64 -8.99 -10.28 12.17
CA SER A 64 -9.82 -9.11 11.91
C SER A 64 -10.10 -8.87 10.42
N VAL A 65 -9.31 -9.48 9.55
CA VAL A 65 -9.41 -9.36 8.08
C VAL A 65 -9.76 -10.70 7.40
N GLU A 66 -10.09 -11.71 8.18
CA GLU A 66 -10.48 -13.03 7.65
C GLU A 66 -11.64 -12.90 6.67
N GLY A 67 -11.51 -13.52 5.50
CA GLY A 67 -12.52 -13.48 4.43
C GLY A 67 -12.64 -12.14 3.69
N ALA A 68 -11.95 -11.08 4.15
CA ALA A 68 -11.92 -9.81 3.45
C ALA A 68 -10.93 -9.84 2.28
N GLU A 69 -11.25 -9.08 1.21
CA GLU A 69 -10.29 -8.88 0.11
C GLU A 69 -9.16 -7.95 0.56
N ILE A 70 -7.94 -8.44 0.41
CA ILE A 70 -6.71 -7.73 0.75
C ILE A 70 -5.93 -7.48 -0.55
N THR A 71 -5.59 -6.24 -0.81
CA THR A 71 -4.74 -5.87 -1.95
C THR A 71 -3.39 -5.38 -1.44
N THR A 72 -2.31 -5.99 -1.93
CA THR A 72 -0.94 -5.53 -1.70
C THR A 72 -0.40 -4.80 -2.92
N LEU A 73 0.82 -4.25 -2.84
CA LEU A 73 1.47 -3.55 -3.95
C LEU A 73 1.57 -4.45 -5.20
N GLU A 74 1.84 -5.74 -5.00
CA GLU A 74 1.94 -6.74 -6.07
C GLU A 74 0.61 -6.99 -6.78
N GLY A 75 -0.51 -6.68 -6.12
CA GLY A 75 -1.85 -6.83 -6.68
C GLY A 75 -2.34 -5.63 -7.49
N LEU A 76 -1.60 -4.52 -7.56
CA LEU A 76 -2.02 -3.33 -8.30
C LEU A 76 -1.77 -3.45 -9.81
N GLY A 77 -0.65 -4.03 -10.22
CA GLY A 77 -0.27 -4.15 -11.62
C GLY A 77 0.98 -5.01 -11.79
N THR A 78 1.33 -5.28 -13.05
CA THR A 78 2.51 -6.07 -13.42
C THR A 78 3.58 -5.18 -14.04
N ILE A 79 4.75 -5.75 -14.32
CA ILE A 79 5.85 -5.05 -15.04
C ILE A 79 5.37 -4.61 -16.44
N GLU A 80 4.62 -5.47 -17.13
CA GLU A 80 4.10 -5.23 -18.48
C GLU A 80 2.91 -4.26 -18.49
N LYS A 81 2.13 -4.26 -17.40
CA LYS A 81 0.94 -3.40 -17.24
C LYS A 81 0.91 -2.80 -15.83
N PRO A 82 1.79 -1.82 -15.56
CA PRO A 82 1.83 -1.19 -14.25
C PRO A 82 0.57 -0.35 -13.99
N HIS A 83 0.16 -0.30 -12.73
CA HIS A 83 -0.86 0.66 -12.31
C HIS A 83 -0.37 2.10 -12.53
N PRO A 84 -1.24 3.10 -12.85
CA PRO A 84 -0.83 4.49 -13.06
C PRO A 84 0.08 5.07 -11.97
N LEU A 85 -0.16 4.73 -10.70
CA LEU A 85 0.73 5.12 -9.59
C LEU A 85 2.12 4.49 -9.72
N GLN A 86 2.22 3.20 -10.03
CA GLN A 86 3.51 2.53 -10.21
C GLN A 86 4.28 3.15 -11.38
N LYS A 87 3.60 3.37 -12.50
CA LYS A 87 4.14 4.03 -13.70
C LYS A 87 4.65 5.43 -13.38
N ALA A 88 3.84 6.27 -12.74
CA ALA A 88 4.21 7.64 -12.39
C ALA A 88 5.43 7.67 -11.45
N PHE A 89 5.53 6.75 -10.48
CA PHE A 89 6.69 6.65 -9.59
C PHE A 89 7.99 6.30 -10.32
N ILE A 90 7.89 5.46 -11.35
CA ILE A 90 9.05 5.12 -12.21
C ILE A 90 9.45 6.34 -13.06
N GLU A 91 8.50 6.95 -13.75
CA GLU A 91 8.75 8.07 -14.68
C GLU A 91 9.24 9.33 -13.97
N ASP A 92 8.69 9.65 -12.80
CA ASP A 92 9.09 10.81 -12.00
C ASP A 92 10.28 10.51 -11.07
N GLN A 93 10.81 9.27 -11.11
CA GLN A 93 11.88 8.82 -10.22
C GLN A 93 11.58 9.16 -8.75
N ALA A 94 10.36 8.85 -8.32
CA ALA A 94 9.80 9.26 -7.03
C ALA A 94 10.26 8.37 -5.86
N ALA A 95 11.31 7.59 -6.03
CA ALA A 95 11.91 6.76 -5.01
C ALA A 95 13.42 6.95 -4.97
N GLN A 96 14.03 6.67 -3.81
CA GLN A 96 15.46 6.58 -3.64
C GLN A 96 15.84 5.19 -3.11
N CYS A 97 15.75 4.93 -1.79
CA CYS A 97 16.00 3.58 -1.27
C CYS A 97 14.85 2.59 -1.54
N GLY A 98 13.66 3.08 -1.86
CA GLY A 98 12.48 2.28 -2.18
C GLY A 98 11.68 1.75 -0.98
N PHE A 99 12.16 1.90 0.25
CA PHE A 99 11.53 1.28 1.42
C PHE A 99 10.11 1.81 1.70
N CYS A 100 9.89 3.11 1.56
CA CYS A 100 8.59 3.76 1.80
C CYS A 100 7.61 3.63 0.62
N VAL A 101 8.06 3.20 -0.55
CA VAL A 101 7.27 3.23 -1.80
C VAL A 101 5.96 2.45 -1.66
N ASN A 102 5.99 1.27 -1.04
CA ASN A 102 4.77 0.52 -0.75
C ASN A 102 3.74 1.38 0.00
N GLY A 103 4.17 1.97 1.13
CA GLY A 103 3.28 2.77 1.97
C GLY A 103 2.69 3.96 1.23
N VAL A 104 3.50 4.66 0.46
CA VAL A 104 3.06 5.84 -0.31
C VAL A 104 2.08 5.44 -1.40
N ILE A 105 2.41 4.44 -2.24
CA ILE A 105 1.56 4.01 -3.34
C ILE A 105 0.23 3.44 -2.82
N MET A 106 0.24 2.59 -1.80
CA MET A 106 -0.99 1.98 -1.27
C MET A 106 -1.89 3.01 -0.59
N THR A 107 -1.32 3.97 0.15
CA THR A 107 -2.08 5.07 0.73
C THR A 107 -2.66 5.98 -0.35
N ALA A 108 -1.86 6.34 -1.37
CA ALA A 108 -2.29 7.15 -2.50
C ALA A 108 -3.41 6.47 -3.30
N LYS A 109 -3.30 5.14 -3.54
CA LYS A 109 -4.34 4.37 -4.25
C LYS A 109 -5.68 4.45 -3.52
N ALA A 110 -5.70 4.14 -2.22
CA ALA A 110 -6.93 4.20 -1.43
C ALA A 110 -7.52 5.62 -1.35
N PHE A 111 -6.68 6.64 -1.38
CA PHE A 111 -7.10 8.05 -1.40
C PHE A 111 -7.67 8.46 -2.76
N LEU A 112 -6.97 8.16 -3.87
CA LEU A 112 -7.39 8.53 -5.23
C LEU A 112 -8.66 7.80 -5.67
N ASP A 113 -8.91 6.60 -5.19
CA ASP A 113 -10.16 5.86 -5.46
C ASP A 113 -11.39 6.61 -4.92
N LYS A 114 -11.22 7.39 -3.86
CA LYS A 114 -12.29 8.17 -3.23
C LYS A 114 -12.31 9.63 -3.71
N ASN A 115 -11.16 10.16 -4.08
CA ASN A 115 -10.99 11.53 -4.55
C ASN A 115 -10.14 11.52 -5.84
N PRO A 116 -10.76 11.36 -7.02
CA PRO A 116 -10.03 11.19 -8.28
C PRO A 116 -9.39 12.49 -8.81
N LYS A 117 -9.76 13.65 -8.28
CA LYS A 117 -9.22 14.97 -8.69
C LYS A 117 -8.81 15.80 -7.48
N PRO A 118 -7.83 15.32 -6.69
CA PRO A 118 -7.43 16.04 -5.49
C PRO A 118 -6.60 17.28 -5.83
N SER A 119 -6.70 18.30 -4.97
CA SER A 119 -5.74 19.38 -4.93
C SER A 119 -4.40 18.91 -4.37
N GLU A 120 -3.33 19.66 -4.61
CA GLU A 120 -2.01 19.37 -4.04
C GLU A 120 -2.05 19.30 -2.50
N GLN A 121 -2.79 20.20 -1.87
CA GLN A 121 -2.92 20.25 -0.42
C GLN A 121 -3.62 19.00 0.14
N GLU A 122 -4.65 18.49 -0.52
CA GLU A 122 -5.32 17.25 -0.13
C GLU A 122 -4.40 16.04 -0.26
N ILE A 123 -3.56 16.00 -1.31
CA ILE A 123 -2.54 14.94 -1.47
C ILE A 123 -1.53 15.01 -0.32
N GLN A 124 -1.00 16.20 0.00
CA GLN A 124 -0.06 16.39 1.11
C GLN A 124 -0.66 15.91 2.43
N GLN A 125 -1.90 16.27 2.71
CA GLN A 125 -2.61 15.85 3.90
C GLN A 125 -2.81 14.34 3.96
N ALA A 126 -3.24 13.73 2.85
CA ALA A 126 -3.43 12.27 2.77
C ALA A 126 -2.11 11.49 2.99
N MET A 127 -0.98 12.05 2.56
CA MET A 127 0.35 11.44 2.70
C MET A 127 1.04 11.74 4.03
N SER A 128 0.48 12.56 4.90
CA SER A 128 1.10 12.97 6.17
C SER A 128 1.41 11.82 7.13
N GLY A 129 0.70 10.68 7.00
CA GLY A 129 0.91 9.47 7.79
C GLY A 129 1.91 8.48 7.20
N VAL A 130 2.66 8.84 6.15
CA VAL A 130 3.67 7.97 5.53
C VAL A 130 5.04 8.64 5.58
N LEU A 131 6.01 7.96 6.20
CA LEU A 131 7.35 8.50 6.40
C LEU A 131 8.31 8.08 5.29
N CYS A 132 9.09 9.05 4.79
CA CYS A 132 10.20 8.81 3.90
C CYS A 132 11.48 9.46 4.45
N ARG A 133 12.51 8.67 4.74
CA ARG A 133 13.77 9.17 5.27
C ARG A 133 14.71 9.75 4.18
N CYS A 134 14.47 9.40 2.93
CA CYS A 134 15.24 9.92 1.79
C CYS A 134 14.77 11.31 1.33
N PHE A 135 13.67 11.82 1.88
CA PHE A 135 13.08 13.13 1.55
C PHE A 135 12.72 13.31 0.07
N THR A 136 12.22 12.26 -0.59
CA THR A 136 11.74 12.32 -1.98
C THR A 136 10.30 12.82 -2.11
N ASN A 137 9.76 13.40 -1.05
CA ASN A 137 8.34 13.80 -0.93
C ASN A 137 7.84 14.66 -2.10
N VAL A 138 8.62 15.63 -2.56
CA VAL A 138 8.22 16.51 -3.70
C VAL A 138 7.96 15.70 -4.97
N ARG A 139 8.82 14.73 -5.29
CA ARG A 139 8.64 13.84 -6.45
C ARG A 139 7.45 12.90 -6.25
N MET A 140 7.27 12.39 -5.03
CA MET A 140 6.13 11.53 -4.69
C MET A 140 4.80 12.24 -4.87
N LEU A 141 4.67 13.48 -4.35
CA LEU A 141 3.45 14.28 -4.51
C LEU A 141 3.15 14.56 -5.98
N ARG A 142 4.17 14.89 -6.77
CA ARG A 142 4.04 15.10 -8.21
C ARG A 142 3.59 13.82 -8.93
N ALA A 143 4.19 12.68 -8.60
CA ALA A 143 3.81 11.39 -9.17
C ALA A 143 2.37 11.00 -8.82
N ILE A 144 1.93 11.25 -7.59
CA ILE A 144 0.54 10.99 -7.16
C ILE A 144 -0.44 11.88 -7.92
N GLN A 145 -0.14 13.17 -8.05
CA GLN A 145 -0.98 14.11 -8.79
C GLN A 145 -1.13 13.68 -10.25
N ARG A 146 -0.03 13.31 -10.89
CA ARG A 146 -0.01 12.80 -12.27
C ARG A 146 -0.82 11.51 -12.42
N ALA A 147 -0.64 10.55 -11.53
CA ALA A 147 -1.41 9.31 -11.54
C ALA A 147 -2.91 9.56 -11.36
N GLY A 148 -3.29 10.47 -10.48
CA GLY A 148 -4.68 10.87 -10.29
C GLY A 148 -5.31 11.44 -11.56
N GLN A 149 -4.58 12.27 -12.31
CA GLN A 149 -5.03 12.80 -13.59
C GLN A 149 -5.20 11.69 -14.65
N GLU A 150 -4.33 10.69 -14.67
CA GLU A 150 -4.43 9.54 -15.59
C GLU A 150 -5.60 8.64 -15.21
N MET A 151 -5.83 8.38 -13.92
CA MET A 151 -6.94 7.55 -13.42
C MET A 151 -8.31 8.19 -13.62
N ALA A 152 -8.38 9.51 -13.70
CA ALA A 152 -9.63 10.27 -13.88
C ALA A 152 -10.10 10.41 -15.35
N ARG A 153 -9.35 9.88 -16.31
CA ARG A 153 -9.67 9.84 -17.74
C ARG A 153 -10.47 8.59 -18.09
#